data_ddc21fad9e82c0710e37bf11d1559249
#
_entry.id   ddc21fad9e82c0710e37bf11d1559249
#
_cell.length_a   1.000
_cell.length_b   1.000
_cell.length_c   1.000
_cell.angle_alpha   90.00
_cell.angle_beta   90.00
_cell.angle_gamma   90.00
#
_symmetry.space_group_name_H-M   'P 1'
#
loop_
_entity.id
_entity.type
_entity.pdbx_description
1 polymer ?
#
loop_
_entity_poly.entity_id
_entity_poly.type
_entity_poly.pdbx_seq_one_letter_code
_entity_poly.pdbx_strand_id
1 'polypeptide(L)'
;MLKRCLLIFIFILSGSLEVGVLMAQENANRVTTIVQRGLSLDQVVMCEGIKSYEPVNKAIVFSLEIGKIYCFTSFDNVPKKTVIYHNWYRSDRLVTTKRLSLQPPQWSTFSSIQLREADKGPWRLEIKDQAKKLIRIVKFSVTD
;
A
#
# COMPACT_ATOMS: atom_id res chain seq x y z
N MET A 1 -78.16 47.86 36.59
CA MET A 1 -76.94 47.84 37.37
C MET A 1 -76.06 46.68 36.85
N LEU A 2 -75.25 46.94 35.98
CA LEU A 2 -73.79 46.90 35.90
C LEU A 2 -73.12 45.85 36.75
N LYS A 3 -72.55 44.81 36.17
CA LYS A 3 -71.30 44.21 36.63
C LYS A 3 -70.56 43.53 35.49
N ARG A 4 -69.43 44.09 35.27
CA ARG A 4 -68.39 43.69 34.37
C ARG A 4 -67.86 42.30 34.75
N CYS A 5 -67.82 41.37 33.88
CA CYS A 5 -66.95 40.22 33.99
C CYS A 5 -65.75 40.37 33.04
N LEU A 6 -64.63 40.54 33.72
CA LEU A 6 -63.32 40.63 33.08
C LEU A 6 -62.88 39.22 32.63
N LEU A 7 -62.84 38.99 31.37
CA LEU A 7 -62.23 37.75 30.78
C LEU A 7 -60.73 37.89 30.77
N ILE A 8 -60.09 37.16 31.62
CA ILE A 8 -58.64 36.97 31.56
C ILE A 8 -58.38 35.93 30.54
N PHE A 9 -57.88 36.32 29.40
CA PHE A 9 -57.33 35.43 28.41
C PHE A 9 -55.94 35.00 28.88
N ILE A 10 -55.85 33.79 29.35
CA ILE A 10 -54.58 33.14 29.58
C ILE A 10 -54.06 32.65 28.21
N PHE A 11 -53.08 33.34 27.70
CA PHE A 11 -52.29 32.86 26.57
C PHE A 11 -51.41 31.72 27.08
N ILE A 12 -51.84 30.49 26.89
CA ILE A 12 -50.96 29.36 26.96
C ILE A 12 -50.38 29.21 25.54
N LEU A 13 -49.28 29.89 25.31
CA LEU A 13 -48.49 29.66 24.10
C LEU A 13 -47.70 28.40 24.30
N SER A 14 -48.12 27.38 23.62
CA SER A 14 -47.50 26.07 23.45
C SER A 14 -46.06 26.23 22.96
N GLY A 15 -45.11 26.04 23.85
CA GLY A 15 -43.74 25.79 23.48
C GLY A 15 -43.55 24.30 23.22
N SER A 16 -43.81 23.85 22.04
CA SER A 16 -43.49 22.50 21.67
C SER A 16 -43.43 22.37 20.14
N LEU A 17 -42.36 22.94 19.56
CA LEU A 17 -41.99 22.60 18.18
C LEU A 17 -40.54 23.03 17.86
N GLU A 18 -39.59 22.58 18.65
CA GLU A 18 -38.17 22.74 18.24
C GLU A 18 -37.28 21.56 18.61
N VAL A 19 -37.80 20.36 18.77
CA VAL A 19 -36.96 19.17 19.02
C VAL A 19 -36.75 18.35 17.75
N GLY A 20 -37.44 18.68 16.66
CA GLY A 20 -37.42 17.90 15.44
C GLY A 20 -36.29 18.22 14.42
N VAL A 21 -35.58 19.34 14.60
CA VAL A 21 -34.61 19.80 13.57
C VAL A 21 -33.16 19.40 13.89
N LEU A 22 -32.85 19.09 15.16
CA LEU A 22 -31.48 18.71 15.53
C LEU A 22 -31.10 17.27 15.15
N MET A 23 -32.05 16.37 14.92
CA MET A 23 -31.75 14.98 14.58
C MET A 23 -31.50 14.72 13.08
N ALA A 24 -31.81 15.68 12.23
CA ALA A 24 -31.56 15.53 10.80
C ALA A 24 -30.17 15.98 10.34
N GLN A 25 -29.45 16.70 11.18
CA GLN A 25 -28.14 17.27 10.84
C GLN A 25 -26.96 16.38 11.25
N GLU A 26 -27.19 15.41 12.13
CA GLU A 26 -26.14 14.51 12.59
C GLU A 26 -25.86 13.36 11.63
N ASN A 27 -26.78 13.07 10.73
CA ASN A 27 -26.61 12.00 9.72
C ASN A 27 -25.96 12.47 8.39
N ALA A 28 -25.82 13.77 8.17
CA ALA A 28 -25.23 14.29 6.92
C ALA A 28 -23.70 14.39 6.99
N ASN A 29 -23.08 14.22 8.16
CA ASN A 29 -21.64 14.40 8.34
C ASN A 29 -20.85 13.09 8.52
N ARG A 30 -21.47 11.93 8.31
CA ARG A 30 -20.72 10.71 8.07
C ARG A 30 -20.32 10.63 6.59
N VAL A 31 -19.53 11.60 6.15
CA VAL A 31 -18.67 11.37 5.01
C VAL A 31 -17.72 10.26 5.47
N THR A 32 -18.06 9.04 5.13
CA THR A 32 -17.13 7.92 5.20
C THR A 32 -15.99 8.30 4.27
N THR A 33 -14.95 8.88 4.81
CA THR A 33 -13.71 9.09 4.08
C THR A 33 -13.21 7.69 3.73
N ILE A 34 -13.54 7.23 2.55
CA ILE A 34 -12.95 6.02 1.98
C ILE A 34 -11.50 6.40 1.76
N VAL A 35 -10.67 6.11 2.75
CA VAL A 35 -9.22 6.17 2.58
C VAL A 35 -8.90 5.14 1.52
N GLN A 36 -8.76 5.58 0.28
CA GLN A 36 -8.21 4.74 -0.77
C GLN A 36 -6.79 4.37 -0.34
N ARG A 37 -6.66 3.19 0.23
CA ARG A 37 -5.33 2.64 0.51
C ARG A 37 -4.60 2.48 -0.82
N GLY A 38 -3.47 3.13 -0.92
CA GLY A 38 -2.58 2.98 -2.07
C GLY A 38 -1.97 1.58 -2.14
N LEU A 39 -1.10 1.36 -3.11
CA LEU A 39 -0.31 0.13 -3.23
C LEU A 39 0.46 -0.10 -1.93
N SER A 40 0.30 -1.28 -1.31
CA SER A 40 0.93 -1.65 -0.04
C SER A 40 1.84 -2.86 -0.23
N LEU A 41 3.13 -2.66 0.00
CA LEU A 41 4.15 -3.70 0.00
C LEU A 41 4.13 -4.43 1.33
N ASP A 42 3.84 -5.73 1.30
CA ASP A 42 3.85 -6.63 2.45
C ASP A 42 5.26 -7.21 2.70
N GLN A 43 5.83 -7.84 1.68
CA GLN A 43 7.11 -8.52 1.81
C GLN A 43 8.03 -8.19 0.63
N VAL A 44 9.32 -8.08 0.92
CA VAL A 44 10.40 -8.13 -0.06
C VAL A 44 11.57 -8.90 0.49
N VAL A 45 12.04 -9.90 -0.25
CA VAL A 45 13.19 -10.71 0.15
C VAL A 45 14.03 -11.10 -1.06
N MET A 46 15.32 -11.19 -0.84
CA MET A 46 16.25 -11.84 -1.74
C MET A 46 16.31 -13.34 -1.42
N CYS A 47 16.39 -14.19 -2.45
CA CYS A 47 16.41 -15.64 -2.28
C CYS A 47 17.11 -16.34 -3.45
N GLU A 48 17.43 -17.62 -3.25
CA GLU A 48 18.09 -18.44 -4.27
C GLU A 48 17.10 -19.08 -5.25
N GLY A 49 15.82 -19.12 -4.91
CA GLY A 49 14.80 -19.72 -5.77
C GLY A 49 13.38 -19.41 -5.39
N ILE A 50 12.47 -19.75 -6.28
CA ILE A 50 11.03 -19.68 -6.08
C ILE A 50 10.45 -21.09 -6.28
N LYS A 51 9.71 -21.58 -5.27
CA LYS A 51 8.98 -22.85 -5.34
C LYS A 51 7.54 -22.62 -4.90
N SER A 52 6.57 -23.08 -5.69
CA SER A 52 5.14 -22.91 -5.41
C SER A 52 4.77 -21.47 -5.08
N TYR A 53 5.32 -20.50 -5.83
CA TYR A 53 5.14 -19.05 -5.61
C TYR A 53 5.69 -18.51 -4.29
N GLU A 54 6.54 -19.26 -3.59
CA GLU A 54 7.18 -18.86 -2.35
C GLU A 54 8.70 -18.79 -2.48
N PRO A 55 9.35 -17.82 -1.83
CA PRO A 55 10.80 -17.69 -1.85
C PRO A 55 11.46 -18.77 -0.98
N VAL A 56 12.47 -19.43 -1.53
CA VAL A 56 13.27 -20.43 -0.83
C VAL A 56 14.71 -19.96 -0.68
N ASN A 57 15.37 -20.37 0.43
CA ASN A 57 16.74 -19.98 0.78
C ASN A 57 16.92 -18.46 0.77
N LYS A 58 16.16 -17.78 1.66
CA LYS A 58 16.24 -16.33 1.84
C LYS A 58 17.59 -15.95 2.43
N ALA A 59 18.27 -14.98 1.82
CA ALA A 59 19.58 -14.51 2.24
C ALA A 59 19.83 -13.06 1.83
N ILE A 60 20.91 -12.49 2.34
CA ILE A 60 21.45 -11.18 1.94
C ILE A 60 22.90 -11.29 1.44
N VAL A 61 23.49 -12.46 1.54
CA VAL A 61 24.80 -12.80 0.96
C VAL A 61 24.61 -14.07 0.14
N PHE A 62 25.05 -14.05 -1.10
CA PHE A 62 24.88 -15.12 -2.05
C PHE A 62 26.23 -15.55 -2.61
N SER A 63 26.44 -16.86 -2.76
CA SER A 63 27.58 -17.38 -3.50
C SER A 63 27.34 -17.24 -5.00
N LEU A 64 28.39 -16.93 -5.73
CA LEU A 64 28.40 -16.91 -7.17
C LEU A 64 27.99 -18.24 -7.79
N GLU A 65 28.31 -19.35 -7.10
CA GLU A 65 28.03 -20.73 -7.56
C GLU A 65 26.55 -21.03 -7.76
N ILE A 66 25.65 -20.33 -7.06
CA ILE A 66 24.20 -20.53 -7.24
C ILE A 66 23.71 -20.09 -8.64
N GLY A 67 24.52 -19.30 -9.36
CA GLY A 67 24.28 -18.90 -10.74
C GLY A 67 23.13 -17.94 -10.99
N LYS A 68 22.13 -17.88 -10.11
CA LYS A 68 20.96 -17.01 -10.24
C LYS A 68 20.38 -16.66 -8.88
N ILE A 69 19.98 -15.41 -8.71
CA ILE A 69 19.28 -14.94 -7.52
C ILE A 69 17.97 -14.25 -7.91
N TYR A 70 17.04 -14.22 -6.96
CA TYR A 70 15.70 -13.70 -7.14
C TYR A 70 15.41 -12.63 -6.10
N CYS A 71 14.63 -11.63 -6.48
CA CYS A 71 13.93 -10.76 -5.56
C CYS A 71 12.44 -11.08 -5.63
N PHE A 72 11.90 -11.58 -4.54
CA PHE A 72 10.46 -11.82 -4.37
C PHE A 72 9.81 -10.62 -3.69
N THR A 73 8.62 -10.23 -4.17
CA THR A 73 7.81 -9.17 -3.58
C THR A 73 6.36 -9.62 -3.48
N SER A 74 5.72 -9.34 -2.34
CA SER A 74 4.27 -9.49 -2.17
C SER A 74 3.62 -8.18 -1.76
N PHE A 75 2.39 -8.00 -2.20
CA PHE A 75 1.57 -6.83 -1.94
C PHE A 75 0.24 -7.31 -1.36
N ASP A 76 -0.11 -6.81 -0.18
CA ASP A 76 -1.35 -7.11 0.52
C ASP A 76 -2.51 -6.21 0.07
N ASN A 77 -2.20 -5.10 -0.61
CA ASN A 77 -3.19 -4.24 -1.22
C ASN A 77 -2.72 -3.73 -2.60
N VAL A 78 -3.41 -4.19 -3.62
CA VAL A 78 -3.28 -3.72 -5.01
C VAL A 78 -4.64 -3.16 -5.43
N PRO A 79 -4.85 -1.84 -5.36
CA PRO A 79 -6.18 -1.25 -5.57
C PRO A 79 -6.67 -1.34 -7.02
N LYS A 80 -5.76 -1.40 -7.98
CA LYS A 80 -6.04 -1.57 -9.41
C LYS A 80 -4.84 -2.19 -10.11
N LYS A 81 -5.07 -2.74 -11.29
CA LYS A 81 -3.97 -3.22 -12.16
C LYS A 81 -2.93 -2.12 -12.32
N THR A 82 -1.69 -2.43 -12.01
CA THR A 82 -0.57 -1.49 -12.05
C THR A 82 0.74 -2.21 -12.39
N VAL A 83 1.82 -1.48 -12.39
CA VAL A 83 3.17 -2.03 -12.57
C VAL A 83 4.11 -1.51 -11.50
N ILE A 84 5.13 -2.32 -11.23
CA ILE A 84 6.29 -1.93 -10.45
C ILE A 84 7.55 -2.16 -11.28
N TYR A 85 8.64 -1.59 -10.81
CA TYR A 85 9.95 -1.76 -11.42
C TYR A 85 10.93 -2.26 -10.36
N HIS A 86 11.67 -3.31 -10.68
CA HIS A 86 12.84 -3.77 -9.95
C HIS A 86 14.09 -3.29 -10.68
N ASN A 87 14.73 -2.28 -10.11
CA ASN A 87 15.98 -1.72 -10.65
C ASN A 87 17.17 -2.35 -9.91
N TRP A 88 17.95 -3.15 -10.61
CA TRP A 88 19.10 -3.86 -10.07
C TRP A 88 20.37 -3.02 -10.28
N TYR A 89 21.05 -2.69 -9.20
CA TYR A 89 22.28 -1.91 -9.21
C TYR A 89 23.43 -2.71 -8.62
N ARG A 90 24.58 -2.63 -9.25
CA ARG A 90 25.87 -3.10 -8.73
C ARG A 90 26.79 -1.91 -8.55
N SER A 91 27.31 -1.69 -7.32
CA SER A 91 28.20 -0.56 -7.03
C SER A 91 27.68 0.76 -7.65
N ASP A 92 26.44 1.14 -7.37
CA ASP A 92 25.73 2.32 -7.85
C ASP A 92 25.47 2.43 -9.36
N ARG A 93 25.88 1.44 -10.15
CA ARG A 93 25.57 1.38 -11.57
C ARG A 93 24.33 0.52 -11.83
N LEU A 94 23.33 1.08 -12.53
CA LEU A 94 22.15 0.33 -12.96
C LEU A 94 22.57 -0.76 -13.95
N VAL A 95 22.25 -2.01 -13.60
CA VAL A 95 22.53 -3.19 -14.44
C VAL A 95 21.34 -3.54 -15.31
N THR A 96 20.15 -3.57 -14.71
CA THR A 96 18.92 -3.91 -15.43
C THR A 96 17.69 -3.38 -14.67
N THR A 97 16.62 -3.14 -15.42
CA THR A 97 15.29 -2.83 -14.91
C THR A 97 14.32 -3.91 -15.36
N LYS A 98 13.59 -4.50 -14.43
CA LYS A 98 12.52 -5.46 -14.69
C LYS A 98 11.17 -4.79 -14.40
N ARG A 99 10.30 -4.75 -15.40
CA ARG A 99 8.93 -4.26 -15.27
C ARG A 99 8.01 -5.43 -14.92
N LEU A 100 7.26 -5.34 -13.83
CA LEU A 100 6.42 -6.40 -13.30
C LEU A 100 4.98 -5.89 -13.16
N SER A 101 4.02 -6.67 -13.65
CA SER A 101 2.60 -6.34 -13.55
C SER A 101 2.02 -6.88 -12.25
N LEU A 102 1.17 -6.08 -11.60
CA LEU A 102 0.42 -6.45 -10.41
C LEU A 102 -1.09 -6.44 -10.71
N GLN A 103 -1.80 -7.38 -10.12
CA GLN A 103 -3.25 -7.52 -10.24
C GLN A 103 -3.92 -7.35 -8.87
N PRO A 104 -5.13 -6.76 -8.81
CA PRO A 104 -5.92 -6.70 -7.58
C PRO A 104 -6.40 -8.09 -7.13
N PRO A 105 -6.77 -8.26 -5.85
CA PRO A 105 -6.60 -7.33 -4.73
C PRO A 105 -5.24 -7.47 -4.06
N GLN A 106 -4.56 -8.60 -4.22
CA GLN A 106 -3.27 -8.96 -3.65
C GLN A 106 -2.44 -9.62 -4.75
N TRP A 107 -1.14 -9.43 -4.71
CA TRP A 107 -0.28 -9.99 -5.75
C TRP A 107 1.13 -10.27 -5.26
N SER A 108 1.67 -11.40 -5.69
CA SER A 108 3.09 -11.73 -5.52
C SER A 108 3.77 -11.83 -6.87
N THR A 109 5.00 -11.37 -6.93
CA THR A 109 5.81 -11.40 -8.15
C THR A 109 7.29 -11.46 -7.81
N PHE A 110 8.11 -11.74 -8.78
CA PHE A 110 9.56 -11.78 -8.62
C PHE A 110 10.28 -11.36 -9.88
N SER A 111 11.53 -10.95 -9.72
CA SER A 111 12.50 -10.83 -10.81
C SER A 111 13.78 -11.53 -10.44
N SER A 112 14.62 -11.81 -11.42
CA SER A 112 15.89 -12.49 -11.20
C SER A 112 17.00 -11.91 -12.06
N ILE A 113 18.23 -12.12 -11.61
CA ILE A 113 19.45 -11.91 -12.40
C ILE A 113 20.30 -13.17 -12.39
N GLN A 114 21.00 -13.41 -13.49
CA GLN A 114 22.08 -14.38 -13.52
C GLN A 114 23.37 -13.75 -12.99
N LEU A 115 24.09 -14.52 -12.20
CA LEU A 115 25.37 -14.14 -11.63
C LEU A 115 26.52 -14.57 -12.53
N ARG A 116 27.51 -13.70 -12.67
CA ARG A 116 28.74 -13.91 -13.42
C ARG A 116 29.92 -13.58 -12.52
N GLU A 117 31.10 -14.03 -12.87
CA GLU A 117 32.33 -13.74 -12.13
C GLU A 117 32.52 -12.24 -11.83
N ALA A 118 32.16 -11.38 -12.80
CA ALA A 118 32.23 -9.93 -12.63
C ALA A 118 31.19 -9.34 -11.66
N ASP A 119 30.23 -10.15 -11.19
CA ASP A 119 29.09 -9.67 -10.37
C ASP A 119 29.34 -9.71 -8.87
N LYS A 120 30.52 -10.14 -8.44
CA LYS A 120 30.95 -10.09 -7.03
C LYS A 120 30.92 -8.66 -6.47
N GLY A 121 30.59 -8.56 -5.20
CA GLY A 121 30.56 -7.30 -4.47
C GLY A 121 29.17 -6.85 -4.05
N PRO A 122 29.03 -5.56 -3.67
CA PRO A 122 27.78 -5.03 -3.14
C PRO A 122 26.77 -4.72 -4.24
N TRP A 123 25.53 -5.05 -3.95
CA TRP A 123 24.37 -4.81 -4.79
C TRP A 123 23.26 -4.11 -4.00
N ARG A 124 22.40 -3.41 -4.71
CA ARG A 124 21.11 -2.99 -4.21
C ARG A 124 20.02 -3.17 -5.28
N LEU A 125 18.84 -3.44 -4.83
CA LEU A 125 17.64 -3.46 -5.65
C LEU A 125 16.71 -2.36 -5.17
N GLU A 126 16.26 -1.51 -6.08
CA GLU A 126 15.26 -0.48 -5.82
C GLU A 126 13.93 -0.92 -6.42
N ILE A 127 12.88 -0.95 -5.59
CA ILE A 127 11.51 -1.19 -6.02
C ILE A 127 10.84 0.16 -6.18
N LYS A 128 10.32 0.43 -7.36
CA LYS A 128 9.62 1.68 -7.69
C LYS A 128 8.21 1.38 -8.20
N ASP A 129 7.29 2.27 -7.91
CA ASP A 129 5.92 2.21 -8.43
C ASP A 129 5.83 2.64 -9.90
N GLN A 130 4.60 2.64 -10.44
CA GLN A 130 4.34 3.05 -11.82
C GLN A 130 4.78 4.50 -12.11
N ALA A 131 4.70 5.38 -11.11
CA ALA A 131 5.16 6.78 -11.23
C ALA A 131 6.67 6.95 -11.00
N LYS A 132 7.42 5.83 -10.88
CA LYS A 132 8.87 5.80 -10.57
C LYS A 132 9.23 6.27 -9.17
N LYS A 133 8.24 6.41 -8.29
CA LYS A 133 8.49 6.71 -6.88
C LYS A 133 9.08 5.49 -6.19
N LEU A 134 10.10 5.70 -5.37
CA LEU A 134 10.75 4.65 -4.60
C LEU A 134 9.80 4.10 -3.52
N ILE A 135 9.62 2.77 -3.51
CA ILE A 135 8.87 2.04 -2.48
C ILE A 135 9.82 1.44 -1.45
N ARG A 136 10.88 0.76 -1.91
CA ARG A 136 11.83 0.04 -1.04
C ARG A 136 13.20 -0.09 -1.69
N ILE A 137 14.22 -0.14 -0.83
CA ILE A 137 15.60 -0.54 -1.21
C ILE A 137 15.95 -1.81 -0.46
N VAL A 138 16.51 -2.79 -1.16
CA VAL A 138 17.09 -4.01 -0.59
C VAL A 138 18.56 -4.05 -0.94
N LYS A 139 19.41 -4.24 0.07
CA LYS A 139 20.87 -4.38 -0.11
C LYS A 139 21.28 -5.83 0.10
N PHE A 140 22.18 -6.30 -0.72
CA PHE A 140 22.75 -7.64 -0.65
C PHE A 140 24.16 -7.65 -1.23
N SER A 141 24.85 -8.77 -1.12
CA SER A 141 26.18 -8.95 -1.70
C SER A 141 26.32 -10.31 -2.37
N VAL A 142 27.23 -10.38 -3.32
CA VAL A 142 27.63 -11.61 -4.01
C VAL A 142 29.10 -11.87 -3.69
N THR A 143 29.41 -13.09 -3.27
CA THR A 143 30.76 -13.57 -2.91
C THR A 143 31.13 -14.80 -3.73
N ASP A 144 32.29 -15.36 -3.46
CA ASP A 144 32.73 -16.66 -3.99
C ASP A 144 31.86 -17.79 -3.49
#